data_f379cf330ef4a707df1e2b367cd5e1d6
#
_entry.id   f379cf330ef4a707df1e2b367cd5e1d6
#
_cell.length_a   1.000
_cell.length_b   1.000
_cell.length_c   1.000
_cell.angle_alpha   90.00
_cell.angle_beta   90.00
_cell.angle_gamma   90.00
#
_symmetry.space_group_name_H-M   'P 1'
#
loop_
_entity.id
_entity.type
_entity.pdbx_description
1 polymer ?
#
loop_
_entity_poly.entity_id
_entity_poly.type
_entity_poly.pdbx_seq_one_letter_code
_entity_poly.pdbx_strand_id
1 'polypeptide(L)'
;VPTKRSLITAAALAAAVLAGSQTAARAETALSLVYPFPDFLVYTKSCKALVANINKAAAGQVKIDIKPFNSIKMFQQPGAVSKGAVDMVCTPAAFYAQKIPENEAISTSNSSPAIVRKNGGMGVIDDLHRKHFNMTYLGWIDSGLGFYIFTQDPPKFKSDGLPDFAGVKMRDNPIYGAFFRALGATTHNMSSNQVYSALEKGVVNASAWASLGITQLKWDKFLRHRVDPMFYHTDIGMIMNLDAWKGLNAAAQQVIKAEIVKHEVSSRAARIAESKAEEKKLIAEGMKFWPTPAGDKYLQIAIDSAYDRMTGRLKKM
;
A
#
# COMPACT_ATOMS: atom_id res chain seq x y z
N VAL A 1 -67.83 14.76 35.53
CA VAL A 1 -66.78 14.17 36.40
C VAL A 1 -66.20 13.01 35.63
N PRO A 2 -64.93 13.04 35.16
CA PRO A 2 -64.35 11.91 34.44
C PRO A 2 -64.10 10.73 35.39
N THR A 3 -64.53 9.56 34.98
CA THR A 3 -64.43 8.34 35.74
C THR A 3 -62.98 7.86 35.82
N LYS A 4 -62.54 7.36 36.99
CA LYS A 4 -61.16 6.84 37.28
C LYS A 4 -60.62 5.82 36.28
N ARG A 5 -61.46 5.23 35.44
CA ARG A 5 -61.05 4.27 34.38
C ARG A 5 -60.39 4.90 33.16
N SER A 6 -60.69 6.20 32.81
CA SER A 6 -60.11 6.88 31.66
C SER A 6 -58.67 7.34 31.93
N LEU A 7 -58.24 7.54 33.17
CA LEU A 7 -56.91 7.96 33.56
C LEU A 7 -55.91 6.81 33.52
N ILE A 8 -56.33 5.57 33.77
CA ILE A 8 -55.47 4.39 33.79
C ILE A 8 -55.09 3.97 32.35
N THR A 9 -56.03 4.16 31.40
CA THR A 9 -55.78 3.78 29.98
C THR A 9 -54.82 4.78 29.28
N ALA A 10 -54.84 6.05 29.65
CA ALA A 10 -53.90 7.04 29.10
C ALA A 10 -52.48 6.89 29.63
N ALA A 11 -52.29 6.46 30.90
CA ALA A 11 -50.98 6.21 31.48
C ALA A 11 -50.31 4.92 30.90
N ALA A 12 -51.10 3.92 30.56
CA ALA A 12 -50.58 2.67 29.95
C ALA A 12 -50.14 2.90 28.48
N LEU A 13 -50.80 3.78 27.70
CA LEU A 13 -50.37 4.11 26.35
C LEU A 13 -49.09 4.97 26.34
N ALA A 14 -48.92 5.89 27.29
CA ALA A 14 -47.73 6.74 27.39
C ALA A 14 -46.47 5.91 27.79
N ALA A 15 -46.63 4.88 28.62
CA ALA A 15 -45.53 3.96 29.01
C ALA A 15 -45.09 3.04 27.85
N ALA A 16 -46.02 2.66 26.95
CA ALA A 16 -45.72 1.82 25.79
C ALA A 16 -44.97 2.58 24.68
N VAL A 17 -45.11 3.90 24.56
CA VAL A 17 -44.41 4.72 23.56
C VAL A 17 -42.97 5.04 24.00
N LEU A 18 -42.68 5.05 25.31
CA LEU A 18 -41.32 5.25 25.84
C LEU A 18 -40.46 3.97 25.85
N ALA A 19 -41.06 2.79 25.68
CA ALA A 19 -40.33 1.52 25.59
C ALA A 19 -39.83 1.17 24.17
N GLY A 20 -40.20 1.96 23.15
CA GLY A 20 -39.99 1.63 21.72
C GLY A 20 -38.71 2.17 21.11
N SER A 21 -37.82 2.87 21.81
CA SER A 21 -36.59 3.44 21.22
C SER A 21 -35.31 3.14 22.02
N GLN A 22 -35.23 1.96 22.59
CA GLN A 22 -33.89 1.43 22.88
C GLN A 22 -33.29 0.95 21.55
N THR A 23 -32.69 1.85 20.78
CA THR A 23 -31.68 1.46 19.80
C THR A 23 -30.66 0.66 20.60
N ALA A 24 -30.70 -0.68 20.47
CA ALA A 24 -29.67 -1.53 21.05
C ALA A 24 -28.32 -0.94 20.65
N ALA A 25 -27.59 -0.40 21.61
CA ALA A 25 -26.22 0.07 21.38
C ALA A 25 -25.45 -1.16 20.88
N ARG A 26 -25.28 -1.24 19.57
CA ARG A 26 -24.50 -2.32 18.97
C ARG A 26 -23.07 -2.16 19.48
N ALA A 27 -22.54 -3.19 20.09
CA ALA A 27 -21.15 -3.17 20.58
C ALA A 27 -20.21 -2.74 19.45
N GLU A 28 -19.25 -1.88 19.76
CA GLU A 28 -18.23 -1.42 18.82
C GLU A 28 -17.49 -2.63 18.23
N THR A 29 -17.44 -2.71 16.90
CA THR A 29 -16.76 -3.82 16.21
C THR A 29 -15.26 -3.61 16.30
N ALA A 30 -14.55 -4.52 16.97
CA ALA A 30 -13.10 -4.54 17.01
C ALA A 30 -12.54 -5.18 15.74
N LEU A 31 -11.62 -4.50 15.08
CA LEU A 31 -10.89 -4.96 13.90
C LEU A 31 -9.40 -4.95 14.17
N SER A 32 -8.66 -5.88 13.59
CA SER A 32 -7.21 -5.95 13.67
C SER A 32 -6.56 -5.54 12.35
N LEU A 33 -5.41 -4.82 12.40
CA LEU A 33 -4.67 -4.38 11.23
C LEU A 33 -3.18 -4.70 11.37
N VAL A 34 -2.55 -5.15 10.29
CA VAL A 34 -1.09 -5.30 10.14
C VAL A 34 -0.56 -4.43 9.01
N TYR A 35 0.77 -4.25 8.98
CA TYR A 35 1.49 -3.51 7.93
C TYR A 35 2.90 -4.09 7.77
N PRO A 36 3.53 -3.98 6.57
CA PRO A 36 4.74 -4.74 6.28
C PRO A 36 6.06 -4.05 6.65
N PHE A 37 6.03 -2.74 6.99
CA PHE A 37 7.22 -1.94 7.16
C PHE A 37 7.47 -1.53 8.61
N PRO A 38 8.73 -1.24 9.01
CA PRO A 38 9.04 -0.73 10.35
C PRO A 38 8.30 0.57 10.69
N ASP A 39 8.06 0.79 11.97
CA ASP A 39 7.27 1.92 12.49
C ASP A 39 7.82 3.31 12.13
N PHE A 40 9.13 3.42 11.93
CA PHE A 40 9.77 4.69 11.59
C PHE A 40 9.52 5.11 10.14
N LEU A 41 9.16 4.17 9.25
CA LEU A 41 8.91 4.47 7.84
C LEU A 41 7.66 5.32 7.64
N VAL A 42 7.77 6.25 6.71
CA VAL A 42 6.70 7.16 6.33
C VAL A 42 5.41 6.45 5.94
N TYR A 43 5.48 5.32 5.25
CA TYR A 43 4.32 4.52 4.84
C TYR A 43 3.57 3.92 6.04
N THR A 44 4.29 3.46 7.06
CA THR A 44 3.69 2.98 8.30
C THR A 44 3.05 4.12 9.09
N LYS A 45 3.72 5.27 9.17
CA LYS A 45 3.16 6.47 9.81
C LYS A 45 1.88 6.93 9.11
N SER A 46 1.84 6.87 7.77
CA SER A 46 0.66 7.18 6.95
C SER A 46 -0.51 6.23 7.27
N CYS A 47 -0.27 4.92 7.25
CA CYS A 47 -1.29 3.92 7.62
C CYS A 47 -1.81 4.15 9.05
N LYS A 48 -0.93 4.38 10.03
CA LYS A 48 -1.32 4.64 11.42
C LYS A 48 -2.14 5.92 11.56
N ALA A 49 -1.79 6.99 10.84
CA ALA A 49 -2.56 8.23 10.82
C ALA A 49 -3.96 8.03 10.24
N LEU A 50 -4.08 7.27 9.16
CA LEU A 50 -5.39 6.91 8.61
C LEU A 50 -6.23 6.12 9.60
N VAL A 51 -5.65 5.10 10.26
CA VAL A 51 -6.34 4.32 11.30
C VAL A 51 -6.81 5.20 12.45
N ALA A 52 -5.98 6.13 12.91
CA ALA A 52 -6.36 7.07 13.97
C ALA A 52 -7.56 7.94 13.55
N ASN A 53 -7.59 8.42 12.30
CA ASN A 53 -8.70 9.19 11.76
C ASN A 53 -9.98 8.34 11.65
N ILE A 54 -9.88 7.10 11.17
CA ILE A 54 -11.01 6.17 11.11
C ILE A 54 -11.54 5.90 12.52
N ASN A 55 -10.69 5.55 13.49
CA ASN A 55 -11.09 5.27 14.87
C ASN A 55 -11.79 6.48 15.52
N LYS A 56 -11.32 7.70 15.21
CA LYS A 56 -11.97 8.93 15.68
C LYS A 56 -13.34 9.17 15.05
N ALA A 57 -13.42 8.99 13.72
CA ALA A 57 -14.65 9.28 12.97
C ALA A 57 -15.72 8.18 13.15
N ALA A 58 -15.32 6.94 13.38
CA ALA A 58 -16.21 5.78 13.57
C ALA A 58 -16.34 5.36 15.05
N ALA A 59 -16.03 6.24 16.01
CA ALA A 59 -16.12 5.95 17.44
C ALA A 59 -17.50 5.40 17.81
N GLY A 60 -17.52 4.33 18.61
CA GLY A 60 -18.72 3.59 19.00
C GLY A 60 -19.27 2.64 17.91
N GLN A 61 -18.71 2.63 16.71
CA GLN A 61 -19.10 1.72 15.63
C GLN A 61 -17.98 0.71 15.32
N VAL A 62 -16.75 1.21 15.14
CA VAL A 62 -15.57 0.40 14.78
C VAL A 62 -14.36 0.92 15.52
N LYS A 63 -13.53 -0.01 15.99
CA LYS A 63 -12.18 0.25 16.50
C LYS A 63 -11.18 -0.64 15.80
N ILE A 64 -10.15 -0.06 15.19
CA ILE A 64 -9.06 -0.77 14.54
C ILE A 64 -7.85 -0.79 15.48
N ASP A 65 -7.45 -1.99 15.90
CA ASP A 65 -6.27 -2.26 16.71
C ASP A 65 -5.09 -2.67 15.82
N ILE A 66 -4.01 -1.90 15.90
CA ILE A 66 -2.84 -2.13 15.09
C ILE A 66 -1.93 -3.16 15.76
N LYS A 67 -1.61 -4.24 15.04
CA LYS A 67 -0.64 -5.24 15.47
C LYS A 67 0.79 -4.82 15.09
N PRO A 68 1.83 -5.29 15.79
CA PRO A 68 3.22 -5.03 15.40
C PRO A 68 3.52 -5.48 13.96
N PHE A 69 4.35 -4.71 13.23
CA PHE A 69 4.65 -4.97 11.82
C PHE A 69 5.29 -6.36 11.56
N ASN A 70 5.97 -6.92 12.55
CA ASN A 70 6.65 -8.21 12.49
C ASN A 70 5.83 -9.37 13.06
N SER A 71 4.57 -9.14 13.49
CA SER A 71 3.68 -10.20 13.98
C SER A 71 3.34 -11.24 12.92
N ILE A 72 3.34 -10.82 11.66
CA ILE A 72 3.18 -11.68 10.47
C ILE A 72 4.27 -11.28 9.47
N LYS A 73 4.95 -12.27 8.85
CA LYS A 73 5.98 -12.00 7.84
C LYS A 73 5.43 -11.16 6.69
N MET A 74 6.18 -10.15 6.24
CA MET A 74 5.80 -9.14 5.26
C MET A 74 4.94 -9.66 4.09
N PHE A 75 5.44 -10.64 3.35
CA PHE A 75 4.75 -11.18 2.16
C PHE A 75 3.63 -12.18 2.49
N GLN A 76 3.43 -12.53 3.77
CA GLN A 76 2.36 -13.41 4.22
C GLN A 76 1.14 -12.64 4.72
N GLN A 77 1.28 -11.34 5.00
CA GLN A 77 0.21 -10.51 5.55
C GLN A 77 -1.07 -10.49 4.69
N PRO A 78 -0.99 -10.30 3.33
CA PRO A 78 -2.20 -10.34 2.51
C PRO A 78 -2.93 -11.69 2.58
N GLY A 79 -2.18 -12.80 2.61
CA GLY A 79 -2.76 -14.13 2.78
C GLY A 79 -3.41 -14.36 4.14
N ALA A 80 -2.89 -13.74 5.20
CA ALA A 80 -3.50 -13.78 6.53
C ALA A 80 -4.84 -13.02 6.55
N VAL A 81 -4.91 -11.85 5.88
CA VAL A 81 -6.17 -11.09 5.72
C VAL A 81 -7.18 -11.88 4.91
N SER A 82 -6.80 -12.45 3.79
CA SER A 82 -7.67 -13.28 2.95
C SER A 82 -8.33 -14.42 3.72
N LYS A 83 -7.60 -15.00 4.68
CA LYS A 83 -8.07 -16.11 5.54
C LYS A 83 -8.79 -15.65 6.83
N GLY A 84 -8.90 -14.35 7.08
CA GLY A 84 -9.52 -13.80 8.29
C GLY A 84 -8.68 -13.98 9.57
N ALA A 85 -7.37 -14.30 9.48
CA ALA A 85 -6.50 -14.36 10.65
C ALA A 85 -6.16 -12.96 11.19
N VAL A 86 -6.31 -11.94 10.38
CA VAL A 86 -6.28 -10.52 10.69
C VAL A 86 -7.23 -9.82 9.71
N ASP A 87 -7.89 -8.74 10.14
CA ASP A 87 -8.98 -8.15 9.37
C ASP A 87 -8.50 -7.22 8.25
N MET A 88 -7.41 -6.50 8.46
CA MET A 88 -6.96 -5.45 7.57
C MET A 88 -5.45 -5.45 7.37
N VAL A 89 -5.01 -4.89 6.24
CA VAL A 89 -3.60 -4.63 5.95
C VAL A 89 -3.42 -3.35 5.14
N CYS A 90 -2.38 -2.56 5.46
CA CYS A 90 -1.84 -1.54 4.57
C CYS A 90 -0.63 -2.14 3.86
N THR A 91 -0.70 -2.41 2.55
CA THR A 91 0.37 -3.13 1.85
C THR A 91 0.46 -2.75 0.37
N PRO A 92 1.64 -2.84 -0.26
CA PRO A 92 1.73 -2.75 -1.70
C PRO A 92 0.90 -3.83 -2.40
N ALA A 93 0.13 -3.43 -3.41
CA ALA A 93 -0.71 -4.33 -4.20
C ALA A 93 0.12 -5.44 -4.88
N ALA A 94 1.34 -5.12 -5.27
CA ALA A 94 2.26 -6.06 -5.90
C ALA A 94 2.76 -7.19 -4.97
N PHE A 95 2.67 -7.06 -3.64
CA PHE A 95 3.11 -8.12 -2.71
C PHE A 95 2.24 -9.38 -2.82
N TYR A 96 1.04 -9.29 -3.35
CA TYR A 96 0.14 -10.42 -3.58
C TYR A 96 -0.33 -10.54 -5.05
N ALA A 97 0.40 -9.94 -5.99
CA ALA A 97 0.14 -10.04 -7.42
C ALA A 97 0.21 -11.49 -7.97
N GLN A 98 0.68 -12.45 -7.20
CA GLN A 98 0.55 -13.89 -7.53
C GLN A 98 -0.90 -14.38 -7.42
N LYS A 99 -1.76 -13.70 -6.63
CA LYS A 99 -3.17 -14.01 -6.44
C LYS A 99 -4.09 -13.10 -7.25
N ILE A 100 -3.63 -11.89 -7.51
CA ILE A 100 -4.33 -10.90 -8.33
C ILE A 100 -3.27 -10.30 -9.27
N PRO A 101 -2.98 -10.96 -10.41
CA PRO A 101 -1.93 -10.50 -11.34
C PRO A 101 -2.15 -9.08 -11.84
N GLU A 102 -3.40 -8.65 -11.98
CA GLU A 102 -3.80 -7.32 -12.44
C GLU A 102 -3.33 -6.18 -11.50
N ASN A 103 -2.91 -6.50 -10.29
CA ASN A 103 -2.26 -5.53 -9.39
C ASN A 103 -0.99 -4.91 -9.98
N GLU A 104 -0.36 -5.55 -10.97
CA GLU A 104 0.77 -4.97 -11.71
C GLU A 104 0.38 -3.65 -12.40
N ALA A 105 -0.89 -3.51 -12.83
CA ALA A 105 -1.39 -2.29 -13.43
C ALA A 105 -1.42 -1.11 -12.46
N ILE A 106 -1.54 -1.35 -11.15
CA ILE A 106 -1.50 -0.28 -10.14
C ILE A 106 -0.07 0.28 -10.03
N SER A 107 0.93 -0.59 -9.95
CA SER A 107 2.33 -0.18 -9.81
C SER A 107 2.92 0.42 -11.09
N THR A 108 2.36 0.10 -12.26
CA THR A 108 2.77 0.71 -13.55
C THR A 108 1.98 1.97 -13.91
N SER A 109 0.90 2.28 -13.14
CA SER A 109 0.06 3.44 -13.41
C SER A 109 0.70 4.74 -12.91
N ASN A 110 0.72 5.77 -13.76
CA ASN A 110 1.08 7.14 -13.40
C ASN A 110 -0.14 7.98 -12.94
N SER A 111 -1.32 7.36 -12.86
CA SER A 111 -2.57 8.03 -12.46
C SER A 111 -2.63 8.32 -10.97
N SER A 112 -3.53 9.21 -10.57
CA SER A 112 -3.83 9.44 -9.15
C SER A 112 -5.03 8.61 -8.70
N PRO A 113 -5.14 8.29 -7.38
CA PRO A 113 -6.32 7.61 -6.84
C PRO A 113 -7.63 8.31 -7.21
N ALA A 114 -7.66 9.65 -7.23
CA ALA A 114 -8.83 10.43 -7.62
C ALA A 114 -9.26 10.18 -9.06
N ILE A 115 -8.32 10.11 -10.00
CA ILE A 115 -8.59 9.78 -11.40
C ILE A 115 -9.09 8.35 -11.52
N VAL A 116 -8.43 7.39 -10.86
CA VAL A 116 -8.81 5.98 -10.88
C VAL A 116 -10.22 5.77 -10.32
N ARG A 117 -10.60 6.51 -9.26
CA ARG A 117 -11.98 6.51 -8.74
C ARG A 117 -12.98 7.08 -9.75
N LYS A 118 -12.67 8.25 -10.32
CA LYS A 118 -13.52 8.93 -11.29
C LYS A 118 -13.82 8.05 -12.52
N ASN A 119 -12.84 7.30 -12.96
CA ASN A 119 -12.94 6.43 -14.15
C ASN A 119 -13.50 5.04 -13.85
N GLY A 120 -13.91 4.75 -12.61
CA GLY A 120 -14.41 3.42 -12.20
C GLY A 120 -13.32 2.38 -11.95
N GLY A 121 -12.05 2.68 -12.19
CA GLY A 121 -10.94 1.75 -12.04
C GLY A 121 -10.78 1.20 -10.61
N MET A 122 -11.13 2.01 -9.59
CA MET A 122 -11.10 1.54 -8.19
C MET A 122 -12.13 0.43 -7.93
N GLY A 123 -13.30 0.50 -8.61
CA GLY A 123 -14.32 -0.56 -8.58
C GLY A 123 -13.79 -1.86 -9.21
N VAL A 124 -13.14 -1.77 -10.36
CA VAL A 124 -12.52 -2.94 -11.03
C VAL A 124 -11.48 -3.60 -10.13
N ILE A 125 -10.62 -2.80 -9.47
CA ILE A 125 -9.63 -3.32 -8.53
C ILE A 125 -10.33 -4.05 -7.35
N ASP A 126 -11.38 -3.47 -6.79
CA ASP A 126 -12.13 -4.08 -5.67
C ASP A 126 -12.82 -5.38 -6.11
N ASP A 127 -13.44 -5.42 -7.28
CA ASP A 127 -14.11 -6.62 -7.81
C ASP A 127 -13.12 -7.78 -7.99
N LEU A 128 -11.92 -7.52 -8.49
CA LEU A 128 -10.86 -8.53 -8.61
C LEU A 128 -10.42 -9.06 -7.22
N HIS A 129 -10.30 -8.19 -6.23
CA HIS A 129 -9.96 -8.60 -4.86
C HIS A 129 -11.05 -9.48 -4.24
N ARG A 130 -12.31 -9.11 -4.41
CA ARG A 130 -13.48 -9.88 -3.92
C ARG A 130 -13.56 -11.25 -4.60
N LYS A 131 -13.35 -11.28 -5.90
CA LYS A 131 -13.48 -12.50 -6.71
C LYS A 131 -12.35 -13.50 -6.44
N HIS A 132 -11.12 -13.02 -6.36
CA HIS A 132 -9.96 -13.90 -6.41
C HIS A 132 -9.27 -14.12 -5.06
N PHE A 133 -9.51 -13.26 -4.06
CA PHE A 133 -8.71 -13.34 -2.84
C PHE A 133 -9.48 -13.07 -1.53
N ASN A 134 -10.81 -13.14 -1.54
CA ASN A 134 -11.67 -12.90 -0.37
C ASN A 134 -11.30 -11.62 0.41
N MET A 135 -11.02 -10.54 -0.31
CA MET A 135 -10.70 -9.23 0.25
C MET A 135 -11.50 -8.13 -0.45
N THR A 136 -11.62 -6.99 0.19
CA THR A 136 -12.10 -5.75 -0.42
C THR A 136 -10.97 -4.72 -0.45
N TYR A 137 -10.76 -4.07 -1.60
CA TYR A 137 -9.79 -3.01 -1.79
C TYR A 137 -10.45 -1.67 -1.44
N LEU A 138 -10.11 -1.12 -0.29
CA LEU A 138 -10.76 0.08 0.23
C LEU A 138 -10.22 1.36 -0.39
N GLY A 139 -8.92 1.39 -0.74
CA GLY A 139 -8.32 2.53 -1.40
C GLY A 139 -6.81 2.48 -1.54
N TRP A 140 -6.28 3.36 -2.38
CA TRP A 140 -4.86 3.54 -2.68
C TRP A 140 -4.29 4.64 -1.78
N ILE A 141 -3.86 4.27 -0.59
CA ILE A 141 -3.59 5.18 0.52
C ILE A 141 -2.25 5.93 0.46
N ASP A 142 -1.24 5.40 -0.26
CA ASP A 142 0.01 6.09 -0.54
C ASP A 142 0.38 5.93 -2.01
N SER A 143 0.41 7.06 -2.71
CA SER A 143 0.66 7.18 -4.15
C SER A 143 1.50 8.42 -4.45
N GLY A 144 1.87 8.61 -5.72
CA GLY A 144 2.55 9.82 -6.19
C GLY A 144 4.07 9.80 -6.04
N LEU A 145 4.64 8.66 -5.67
CA LEU A 145 6.07 8.42 -5.62
C LEU A 145 6.45 7.40 -6.69
N GLY A 146 7.59 7.62 -7.34
CA GLY A 146 8.18 6.66 -8.27
C GLY A 146 9.29 5.87 -7.62
N PHE A 147 9.60 4.70 -8.19
CA PHE A 147 10.72 3.86 -7.79
C PHE A 147 11.93 4.16 -8.66
N TYR A 148 13.10 4.24 -8.03
CA TYR A 148 14.39 4.38 -8.68
C TYR A 148 15.30 3.20 -8.32
N ILE A 149 16.23 2.90 -9.22
CA ILE A 149 17.35 2.01 -8.90
C ILE A 149 18.43 2.82 -8.23
N PHE A 150 18.97 2.30 -7.13
CA PHE A 150 20.10 2.85 -6.41
C PHE A 150 21.22 1.84 -6.39
N THR A 151 22.45 2.29 -6.65
CA THR A 151 23.64 1.45 -6.71
C THR A 151 24.74 1.96 -5.78
N GLN A 152 25.61 1.05 -5.33
CA GLN A 152 26.78 1.39 -4.54
C GLN A 152 27.83 2.08 -5.42
N ASP A 153 28.11 1.48 -6.58
CA ASP A 153 29.06 1.99 -7.55
C ASP A 153 28.34 2.80 -8.66
N PRO A 154 29.06 3.68 -9.38
CA PRO A 154 28.51 4.38 -10.55
C PRO A 154 27.92 3.39 -11.56
N PRO A 155 26.69 3.61 -12.05
CA PRO A 155 26.10 2.74 -13.05
C PRO A 155 26.87 2.84 -14.37
N LYS A 156 27.01 1.70 -15.06
CA LYS A 156 27.50 1.63 -16.43
C LYS A 156 26.33 1.64 -17.40
N PHE A 157 26.58 2.09 -18.61
CA PHE A 157 25.60 2.09 -19.70
C PHE A 157 26.17 1.33 -20.90
N LYS A 158 25.29 0.55 -21.54
CA LYS A 158 25.59 -0.15 -22.80
C LYS A 158 25.69 0.84 -23.96
N SER A 159 26.20 0.40 -25.10
CA SER A 159 26.26 1.21 -26.32
C SER A 159 24.91 1.70 -26.83
N ASP A 160 23.81 1.00 -26.47
CA ASP A 160 22.44 1.38 -26.79
C ASP A 160 21.81 2.32 -25.75
N GLY A 161 22.59 2.79 -24.75
CA GLY A 161 22.18 3.73 -23.73
C GLY A 161 21.38 3.16 -22.57
N LEU A 162 21.16 1.84 -22.52
CA LEU A 162 20.53 1.17 -21.37
C LEU A 162 21.53 0.95 -20.23
N PRO A 163 21.08 0.94 -18.95
CA PRO A 163 21.93 0.52 -17.85
C PRO A 163 22.48 -0.91 -18.07
N ASP A 164 23.76 -1.09 -17.80
CA ASP A 164 24.39 -2.40 -17.79
C ASP A 164 24.58 -2.87 -16.35
N PHE A 165 23.73 -3.80 -15.95
CA PHE A 165 23.80 -4.39 -14.61
C PHE A 165 24.43 -5.80 -14.61
N ALA A 166 25.21 -6.15 -15.64
CA ALA A 166 26.00 -7.38 -15.63
C ALA A 166 26.95 -7.38 -14.40
N GLY A 167 26.87 -8.43 -13.58
CA GLY A 167 27.65 -8.55 -12.35
C GLY A 167 27.11 -7.77 -11.15
N VAL A 168 26.06 -6.98 -11.30
CA VAL A 168 25.39 -6.28 -10.18
C VAL A 168 24.51 -7.27 -9.42
N LYS A 169 24.71 -7.34 -8.10
CA LYS A 169 23.90 -8.13 -7.16
C LYS A 169 22.78 -7.23 -6.62
N MET A 170 21.59 -7.34 -7.20
CA MET A 170 20.51 -6.43 -6.91
C MET A 170 19.49 -7.04 -5.96
N ARG A 171 19.20 -6.35 -4.86
CA ARG A 171 18.03 -6.71 -4.05
C ARG A 171 16.77 -6.50 -4.84
N ASP A 172 15.92 -7.49 -4.89
CA ASP A 172 14.59 -7.36 -5.45
C ASP A 172 13.47 -7.65 -4.42
N ASN A 173 12.26 -7.46 -4.88
CA ASN A 173 11.02 -7.91 -4.28
C ASN A 173 10.12 -8.45 -5.40
N PRO A 174 8.89 -8.93 -5.11
CA PRO A 174 8.03 -9.50 -6.14
C PRO A 174 7.72 -8.60 -7.36
N ILE A 175 7.97 -7.29 -7.27
CA ILE A 175 7.68 -6.31 -8.34
C ILE A 175 8.82 -6.18 -9.34
N TYR A 176 10.09 -6.13 -8.88
CA TYR A 176 11.20 -5.62 -9.70
C TYR A 176 12.00 -6.68 -10.42
N GLY A 177 12.01 -7.92 -9.93
CA GLY A 177 13.00 -8.92 -10.32
C GLY A 177 13.05 -9.21 -11.81
N ALA A 178 11.92 -9.21 -12.53
CA ALA A 178 11.89 -9.42 -13.97
C ALA A 178 12.60 -8.28 -14.72
N PHE A 179 12.28 -7.05 -14.36
CA PHE A 179 12.88 -5.85 -14.93
C PHE A 179 14.39 -5.80 -14.71
N PHE A 180 14.87 -6.09 -13.49
CA PHE A 180 16.29 -6.08 -13.19
C PHE A 180 17.08 -7.16 -13.95
N ARG A 181 16.50 -8.36 -14.11
CA ARG A 181 17.10 -9.41 -14.93
C ARG A 181 17.14 -9.03 -16.41
N ALA A 182 16.13 -8.35 -16.91
CA ALA A 182 16.13 -7.83 -18.29
C ALA A 182 17.26 -6.82 -18.53
N LEU A 183 17.71 -6.11 -17.48
CA LEU A 183 18.88 -5.23 -17.52
C LEU A 183 20.22 -5.92 -17.21
N GLY A 184 20.20 -7.25 -16.97
CA GLY A 184 21.40 -8.06 -16.76
C GLY A 184 21.79 -8.29 -15.29
N ALA A 185 21.01 -7.83 -14.31
CA ALA A 185 21.32 -8.00 -12.90
C ALA A 185 21.09 -9.43 -12.40
N THR A 186 21.90 -9.83 -11.43
CA THR A 186 21.60 -10.99 -10.56
C THR A 186 20.69 -10.50 -9.41
N THR A 187 19.55 -11.15 -9.20
CA THR A 187 18.55 -10.69 -8.23
C THR A 187 18.46 -11.58 -6.99
N HIS A 188 18.32 -10.93 -5.83
CA HIS A 188 18.16 -11.56 -4.52
C HIS A 188 16.88 -11.05 -3.84
N ASN A 189 15.86 -11.90 -3.76
CA ASN A 189 14.59 -11.53 -3.14
C ASN A 189 14.72 -11.53 -1.61
N MET A 190 14.41 -10.36 -1.02
CA MET A 190 14.40 -10.21 0.44
C MET A 190 13.52 -9.06 0.89
N SER A 191 13.03 -9.13 2.13
CA SER A 191 12.26 -8.05 2.76
C SER A 191 13.13 -6.81 3.04
N SER A 192 12.52 -5.62 3.08
CA SER A 192 13.24 -4.36 3.26
C SER A 192 14.04 -4.27 4.56
N ASN A 193 13.59 -4.94 5.63
CA ASN A 193 14.29 -4.95 6.92
C ASN A 193 15.60 -5.76 6.92
N GLN A 194 15.85 -6.58 5.90
CA GLN A 194 17.08 -7.37 5.74
C GLN A 194 18.13 -6.64 4.89
N VAL A 195 17.72 -5.60 4.14
CA VAL A 195 18.55 -4.99 3.09
C VAL A 195 19.74 -4.23 3.67
N TYR A 196 19.56 -3.52 4.79
CA TYR A 196 20.69 -2.81 5.42
C TYR A 196 21.87 -3.74 5.68
N SER A 197 21.61 -4.87 6.35
CA SER A 197 22.65 -5.85 6.64
C SER A 197 23.19 -6.55 5.38
N ALA A 198 22.35 -6.74 4.37
CA ALA A 198 22.78 -7.33 3.10
C ALA A 198 23.69 -6.37 2.30
N LEU A 199 23.44 -5.07 2.33
CA LEU A 199 24.32 -4.04 1.77
C LEU A 199 25.64 -3.95 2.54
N GLU A 200 25.58 -3.91 3.86
CA GLU A 200 26.74 -3.84 4.76
C GLU A 200 27.71 -5.02 4.53
N LYS A 201 27.16 -6.24 4.31
CA LYS A 201 27.92 -7.47 4.10
C LYS A 201 28.29 -7.72 2.62
N GLY A 202 27.91 -6.84 1.70
CA GLY A 202 28.15 -7.02 0.26
C GLY A 202 27.41 -8.20 -0.37
N VAL A 203 26.33 -8.71 0.27
CA VAL A 203 25.43 -9.71 -0.32
C VAL A 203 24.72 -9.14 -1.54
N VAL A 204 24.34 -7.86 -1.44
CA VAL A 204 23.85 -7.04 -2.55
C VAL A 204 24.59 -5.70 -2.59
N ASN A 205 24.68 -5.09 -3.77
CA ASN A 205 25.32 -3.79 -3.98
C ASN A 205 24.40 -2.81 -4.72
N ALA A 206 23.14 -3.19 -4.93
CA ALA A 206 22.09 -2.36 -5.51
C ALA A 206 20.71 -2.76 -4.99
N SER A 207 19.79 -1.83 -5.04
CA SER A 207 18.37 -2.05 -4.71
C SER A 207 17.51 -1.02 -5.43
N ALA A 208 16.20 -1.26 -5.51
CA ALA A 208 15.26 -0.18 -5.80
C ALA A 208 14.49 0.20 -4.54
N TRP A 209 14.13 1.47 -4.49
CA TRP A 209 13.23 2.04 -3.49
C TRP A 209 12.46 3.22 -4.09
N ALA A 210 11.36 3.58 -3.43
CA ALA A 210 10.62 4.79 -3.80
C ALA A 210 11.47 6.04 -3.57
N SER A 211 11.09 7.13 -4.21
CA SER A 211 11.72 8.45 -4.11
C SER A 211 11.70 9.07 -2.70
N LEU A 212 11.14 8.34 -1.72
CA LEU A 212 11.04 8.73 -0.33
C LEU A 212 11.28 7.52 0.58
N GLY A 213 12.10 7.69 1.64
CA GLY A 213 12.32 6.71 2.69
C GLY A 213 13.66 5.98 2.64
N ILE A 214 14.51 6.18 1.63
CA ILE A 214 15.83 5.56 1.57
C ILE A 214 16.72 6.03 2.72
N THR A 215 16.63 7.30 3.12
CA THR A 215 17.35 7.87 4.27
C THR A 215 16.82 7.31 5.60
N GLN A 216 15.52 7.06 5.69
CA GLN A 216 14.91 6.44 6.89
C GLN A 216 15.41 5.02 7.09
N LEU A 217 15.64 4.29 5.98
CA LEU A 217 16.23 2.95 5.97
C LEU A 217 17.75 2.95 6.13
N LYS A 218 18.40 4.13 6.07
CA LYS A 218 19.85 4.31 6.11
C LYS A 218 20.60 3.59 4.96
N TRP A 219 19.92 3.29 3.84
CA TRP A 219 20.54 2.65 2.68
C TRP A 219 21.38 3.63 1.88
N ASP A 220 21.10 4.93 1.99
CA ASP A 220 21.89 6.05 1.44
C ASP A 220 23.35 6.05 1.90
N LYS A 221 23.66 5.38 3.02
CA LYS A 221 25.04 5.16 3.48
C LYS A 221 25.87 4.31 2.52
N PHE A 222 25.22 3.37 1.84
CA PHE A 222 25.83 2.41 0.92
C PHE A 222 25.53 2.76 -0.53
N LEU A 223 24.29 3.09 -0.83
CA LEU A 223 23.79 3.36 -2.17
C LEU A 223 23.94 4.85 -2.49
N ARG A 224 24.99 5.19 -3.26
CA ARG A 224 25.41 6.57 -3.52
C ARG A 224 25.06 7.08 -4.90
N HIS A 225 24.47 6.23 -5.75
CA HIS A 225 24.11 6.53 -7.12
C HIS A 225 22.66 6.18 -7.37
N ARG A 226 21.88 7.09 -7.97
CA ARG A 226 20.51 6.88 -8.40
C ARG A 226 20.44 6.86 -9.93
N VAL A 227 19.76 5.87 -10.49
CA VAL A 227 19.50 5.78 -11.93
C VAL A 227 18.12 6.37 -12.22
N ASP A 228 18.07 7.36 -13.10
CA ASP A 228 16.86 8.03 -13.56
C ASP A 228 16.51 7.57 -15.00
N PRO A 229 15.23 7.59 -15.39
CA PRO A 229 14.06 8.03 -14.64
C PRO A 229 13.51 6.96 -13.68
N MET A 230 12.50 7.34 -12.88
CA MET A 230 11.68 6.38 -12.12
C MET A 230 10.97 5.40 -13.06
N PHE A 231 10.79 4.14 -12.62
CA PHE A 231 10.25 3.07 -13.48
C PHE A 231 8.87 2.55 -13.08
N TYR A 232 8.53 2.47 -11.80
CA TYR A 232 7.22 2.10 -11.28
C TYR A 232 6.76 3.12 -10.24
N HIS A 233 5.53 2.97 -9.73
CA HIS A 233 4.94 3.87 -8.75
C HIS A 233 4.55 3.14 -7.48
N THR A 234 4.47 3.86 -6.36
CA THR A 234 3.98 3.31 -5.10
C THR A 234 2.50 2.95 -5.20
N ASP A 235 2.16 1.76 -4.71
CA ASP A 235 0.87 1.11 -4.86
C ASP A 235 0.29 0.63 -3.52
N ILE A 236 0.57 1.36 -2.42
CA ILE A 236 0.14 0.94 -1.10
C ILE A 236 -1.37 1.15 -0.95
N GLY A 237 -2.09 0.04 -0.82
CA GLY A 237 -3.52 0.02 -0.58
C GLY A 237 -3.86 -0.30 0.87
N MET A 238 -5.05 0.13 1.31
CA MET A 238 -5.72 -0.43 2.49
C MET A 238 -6.74 -1.47 2.02
N ILE A 239 -6.58 -2.68 2.54
CA ILE A 239 -7.35 -3.86 2.13
C ILE A 239 -7.91 -4.51 3.37
N MET A 240 -9.12 -5.07 3.26
CA MET A 240 -9.81 -5.72 4.36
C MET A 240 -10.33 -7.09 3.95
N ASN A 241 -10.39 -8.03 4.87
CA ASN A 241 -11.08 -9.30 4.69
C ASN A 241 -12.54 -9.05 4.28
N LEU A 242 -13.02 -9.76 3.26
CA LEU A 242 -14.35 -9.51 2.69
C LEU A 242 -15.49 -9.87 3.65
N ASP A 243 -15.32 -10.93 4.46
CA ASP A 243 -16.36 -11.34 5.39
C ASP A 243 -16.44 -10.37 6.58
N ALA A 244 -15.27 -9.93 7.11
CA ALA A 244 -15.21 -8.87 8.12
C ALA A 244 -15.85 -7.56 7.60
N TRP A 245 -15.57 -7.18 6.34
CA TRP A 245 -16.20 -6.02 5.71
C TRP A 245 -17.73 -6.14 5.62
N LYS A 246 -18.23 -7.30 5.18
CA LYS A 246 -19.69 -7.57 5.09
C LYS A 246 -20.37 -7.56 6.47
N GLY A 247 -19.63 -7.91 7.53
CA GLY A 247 -20.11 -7.86 8.91
C GLY A 247 -20.32 -6.45 9.47
N LEU A 248 -19.72 -5.43 8.86
CA LEU A 248 -19.90 -4.04 9.26
C LEU A 248 -21.27 -3.52 8.83
N ASN A 249 -21.85 -2.63 9.65
CA ASN A 249 -23.04 -1.88 9.23
C ASN A 249 -22.71 -0.82 8.16
N ALA A 250 -23.73 -0.35 7.43
CA ALA A 250 -23.56 0.59 6.34
C ALA A 250 -22.94 1.94 6.79
N ALA A 251 -23.27 2.40 7.99
CA ALA A 251 -22.72 3.65 8.52
C ALA A 251 -21.20 3.54 8.75
N ALA A 252 -20.75 2.47 9.39
CA ALA A 252 -19.32 2.19 9.59
C ALA A 252 -18.57 2.07 8.26
N GLN A 253 -19.14 1.36 7.29
CA GLN A 253 -18.56 1.25 5.94
C GLN A 253 -18.43 2.61 5.25
N GLN A 254 -19.45 3.48 5.37
CA GLN A 254 -19.41 4.82 4.79
C GLN A 254 -18.32 5.69 5.44
N VAL A 255 -18.21 5.67 6.77
CA VAL A 255 -17.17 6.44 7.49
C VAL A 255 -15.77 5.98 7.08
N ILE A 256 -15.51 4.67 7.06
CA ILE A 256 -14.23 4.11 6.64
C ILE A 256 -13.88 4.57 5.21
N LYS A 257 -14.80 4.43 4.26
CA LYS A 257 -14.61 4.88 2.88
C LYS A 257 -14.32 6.37 2.78
N ALA A 258 -15.07 7.20 3.52
CA ALA A 258 -14.90 8.65 3.52
C ALA A 258 -13.51 9.07 4.02
N GLU A 259 -13.03 8.49 5.12
CA GLU A 259 -11.70 8.78 5.67
C GLU A 259 -10.58 8.31 4.74
N ILE A 260 -10.75 7.17 4.06
CA ILE A 260 -9.79 6.68 3.07
C ILE A 260 -9.69 7.66 1.89
N VAL A 261 -10.82 8.13 1.33
CA VAL A 261 -10.81 9.09 0.21
C VAL A 261 -10.13 10.40 0.60
N LYS A 262 -10.40 10.93 1.81
CA LYS A 262 -9.70 12.11 2.33
C LYS A 262 -8.20 11.87 2.44
N HIS A 263 -7.82 10.70 2.94
CA HIS A 263 -6.42 10.32 3.13
C HIS A 263 -5.68 10.17 1.78
N GLU A 264 -6.28 9.57 0.77
CA GLU A 264 -5.70 9.44 -0.58
C GLU A 264 -5.24 10.79 -1.15
N VAL A 265 -6.03 11.84 -0.95
CA VAL A 265 -5.71 13.19 -1.42
C VAL A 265 -4.58 13.81 -0.59
N SER A 266 -4.72 13.80 0.73
CA SER A 266 -3.76 14.43 1.65
C SER A 266 -2.41 13.71 1.68
N SER A 267 -2.40 12.37 1.68
CA SER A 267 -1.17 11.58 1.69
C SER A 267 -0.38 11.77 0.40
N ARG A 268 -1.05 11.76 -0.77
CA ARG A 268 -0.38 11.99 -2.05
C ARG A 268 0.34 13.33 -2.08
N ALA A 269 -0.33 14.42 -1.67
CA ALA A 269 0.27 15.74 -1.62
C ALA A 269 1.47 15.79 -0.67
N ALA A 270 1.33 15.20 0.52
CA ALA A 270 2.39 15.12 1.52
C ALA A 270 3.60 14.31 0.98
N ARG A 271 3.36 13.13 0.41
CA ARG A 271 4.42 12.27 -0.14
C ARG A 271 5.22 12.97 -1.23
N ILE A 272 4.57 13.68 -2.17
CA ILE A 272 5.25 14.44 -3.22
C ILE A 272 6.13 15.53 -2.62
N ALA A 273 5.65 16.28 -1.62
CA ALA A 273 6.42 17.33 -0.97
C ALA A 273 7.62 16.76 -0.19
N GLU A 274 7.42 15.70 0.57
CA GLU A 274 8.47 15.02 1.35
C GLU A 274 9.53 14.39 0.44
N SER A 275 9.14 13.81 -0.69
CA SER A 275 10.04 13.23 -1.69
C SER A 275 10.98 14.30 -2.26
N LYS A 276 10.44 15.48 -2.60
CA LYS A 276 11.27 16.62 -3.06
C LYS A 276 12.25 17.11 -2.00
N ALA A 277 11.86 17.06 -0.72
CA ALA A 277 12.74 17.43 0.38
C ALA A 277 13.85 16.38 0.58
N GLU A 278 13.52 15.09 0.52
CA GLU A 278 14.50 14.00 0.60
C GLU A 278 15.48 14.04 -0.58
N GLU A 279 15.01 14.31 -1.80
CA GLU A 279 15.86 14.46 -2.98
C GLU A 279 16.91 15.56 -2.80
N LYS A 280 16.49 16.75 -2.33
CA LYS A 280 17.42 17.86 -2.02
C LYS A 280 18.46 17.43 -0.98
N LYS A 281 18.04 16.73 0.05
CA LYS A 281 18.92 16.21 1.10
C LYS A 281 19.93 15.22 0.52
N LEU A 282 19.50 14.24 -0.27
CA LEU A 282 20.37 13.24 -0.89
C LEU A 282 21.44 13.89 -1.79
N ILE A 283 21.06 14.90 -2.58
CA ILE A 283 22.00 15.68 -3.40
C ILE A 283 23.02 16.40 -2.52
N ALA A 284 22.57 17.08 -1.47
CA ALA A 284 23.45 17.80 -0.54
C ALA A 284 24.43 16.86 0.19
N GLU A 285 24.02 15.62 0.45
CA GLU A 285 24.84 14.57 1.03
C GLU A 285 25.72 13.83 0.01
N GLY A 286 25.73 14.28 -1.25
CA GLY A 286 26.65 13.84 -2.31
C GLY A 286 26.16 12.63 -3.12
N MET A 287 24.87 12.24 -3.05
CA MET A 287 24.32 11.24 -3.96
C MET A 287 24.36 11.76 -5.39
N LYS A 288 24.80 10.91 -6.33
CA LYS A 288 24.86 11.25 -7.76
C LYS A 288 23.66 10.68 -8.50
N PHE A 289 23.02 11.50 -9.32
CA PHE A 289 21.89 11.11 -10.16
C PHE A 289 22.37 10.91 -11.59
N TRP A 290 21.98 9.79 -12.18
CA TRP A 290 22.45 9.33 -13.48
C TRP A 290 21.27 9.17 -14.44
N PRO A 291 21.03 10.16 -15.32
CA PRO A 291 20.02 10.00 -16.38
C PRO A 291 20.39 8.84 -17.29
N THR A 292 19.44 7.94 -17.54
CA THR A 292 19.62 6.87 -18.51
C THR A 292 19.53 7.44 -19.92
N PRO A 293 20.60 7.32 -20.75
CA PRO A 293 20.60 7.89 -22.12
C PRO A 293 19.42 7.39 -22.97
N ALA A 294 19.03 6.12 -22.85
CA ALA A 294 17.86 5.53 -23.52
C ALA A 294 16.66 5.45 -22.58
N GLY A 295 16.25 6.56 -21.96
CA GLY A 295 15.21 6.59 -20.92
C GLY A 295 13.87 5.99 -21.34
N ASP A 296 13.39 6.28 -22.54
CA ASP A 296 12.13 5.73 -23.04
C ASP A 296 12.18 4.20 -23.22
N LYS A 297 13.29 3.68 -23.75
CA LYS A 297 13.51 2.24 -23.90
C LYS A 297 13.62 1.57 -22.52
N TYR A 298 14.28 2.21 -21.56
CA TYR A 298 14.36 1.74 -20.19
C TYR A 298 12.97 1.62 -19.54
N LEU A 299 12.12 2.64 -19.69
CA LEU A 299 10.74 2.62 -19.20
C LEU A 299 9.89 1.57 -19.92
N GLN A 300 10.05 1.41 -21.22
CA GLN A 300 9.33 0.39 -21.99
C GLN A 300 9.67 -1.02 -21.48
N ILE A 301 10.96 -1.33 -21.24
CA ILE A 301 11.39 -2.60 -20.66
C ILE A 301 10.77 -2.84 -19.27
N ALA A 302 10.65 -1.80 -18.46
CA ALA A 302 10.03 -1.91 -17.15
C ALA A 302 8.54 -2.27 -17.28
N ILE A 303 7.80 -1.57 -18.15
CA ILE A 303 6.38 -1.81 -18.42
C ILE A 303 6.18 -3.22 -18.99
N ASP A 304 6.92 -3.59 -20.03
CA ASP A 304 6.83 -4.92 -20.67
C ASP A 304 7.11 -6.02 -19.64
N SER A 305 8.13 -5.85 -18.78
CA SER A 305 8.44 -6.82 -17.73
C SER A 305 7.30 -7.01 -16.72
N ALA A 306 6.51 -5.97 -16.43
CA ALA A 306 5.35 -6.06 -15.55
C ALA A 306 4.18 -6.77 -16.26
N TYR A 307 3.87 -6.37 -17.50
CA TYR A 307 2.76 -6.94 -18.26
C TYR A 307 3.02 -8.41 -18.68
N ASP A 308 4.25 -8.78 -19.03
CA ASP A 308 4.63 -10.17 -19.30
C ASP A 308 4.48 -11.03 -18.05
N ARG A 309 4.87 -10.51 -16.90
CA ARG A 309 4.67 -11.19 -15.60
C ARG A 309 3.19 -11.33 -15.27
N MET A 310 2.38 -10.29 -15.49
CA MET A 310 0.93 -10.31 -15.29
C MET A 310 0.28 -11.36 -16.21
N THR A 311 0.51 -11.28 -17.51
CA THR A 311 -0.10 -12.20 -18.50
C THR A 311 0.38 -13.63 -18.31
N GLY A 312 1.66 -13.83 -17.95
CA GLY A 312 2.21 -15.15 -17.64
C GLY A 312 1.60 -15.79 -16.40
N ARG A 313 1.13 -14.99 -15.42
CA ARG A 313 0.38 -15.48 -14.25
C ARG A 313 -1.07 -15.78 -14.60
N LEU A 314 -1.75 -14.89 -15.33
CA LEU A 314 -3.13 -15.08 -15.77
C LEU A 314 -3.32 -16.36 -16.58
N LYS A 315 -2.36 -16.71 -17.45
CA LYS A 315 -2.39 -17.97 -18.22
C LYS A 315 -2.30 -19.23 -17.36
N LYS A 316 -1.90 -19.11 -16.08
CA LYS A 316 -1.74 -20.23 -15.15
C LYS A 316 -2.89 -20.34 -14.14
N MET A 317 -3.80 -19.39 -14.13
CA MET A 317 -5.01 -19.37 -13.31
C MET A 317 -6.19 -20.03 -14.03
#